data_ec3aacade3ed9116cc89418d8fb2b6f4
#
_entry.id   ec3aacade3ed9116cc89418d8fb2b6f4
#
_cell.length_a   1.000
_cell.length_b   1.000
_cell.length_c   1.000
_cell.angle_alpha   90.00
_cell.angle_beta   90.00
_cell.angle_gamma   90.00
#
_symmetry.space_group_name_H-M   'P 1'
#
loop_
_entity.id
_entity.type
_entity.pdbx_description
1 polymer ?
#
loop_
_entity_poly.entity_id
_entity_poly.type
_entity_poly.pdbx_seq_one_letter_code
_entity_poly.pdbx_strand_id
1 'polypeptide(L)'
;MIGVGDRAEYSPAIALNLSITMSTQDHAAPDPKTTPEAGKSPEKKEKKRQLLGIEPVEKQHELALPDKTLEYTTHAGSIPLKDEFGETEAEIFFTAYTLTKASVPRPLIFVFNGGPGSSSVWLHLGAIGPQHVVMTPDGFQPPPPYRLQANASTWLDRADLVFIDPVGTGFSRAIDKDKDKKFWSFQGDIHSVGEFIRLYLTRYQRWTSPLYLAGESYGTTRAAGLASHLIDLGISFNGIVLISNAMDLRPVFFGRSDDLPFSLFVPTYTAAAWYHKKLAPELQQRSLTDILAEVETWSERDLTLALMQGDRLPESERQTIATTLAHYIGVDVDFVLGSNLRIDISRFCKELLRTEKRSIGRFDVRYTGIEALAVTERPDFDPAVYAIQPPFTTTFNDYVRRNLGIETDLNYEVISWAVNKAWQWENGELPTTAAALREAIAKNPFMKVFVAQGYYDLATPHLATDYTLAHMNLDPTLRDNIQVKCYEAGHMFYLDESCLAAFKADVDRFLAASWMQSEGSL
;
A
#
# COMPACT_ATOMS: atom_id res chain seq x y z
N MET A 1 16.91 -7.40 -49.99
CA MET A 1 16.63 -8.60 -49.21
C MET A 1 17.50 -8.54 -47.97
N ILE A 2 16.95 -8.07 -46.89
CA ILE A 2 17.59 -8.06 -45.57
C ILE A 2 16.56 -8.69 -44.61
N GLY A 3 17.01 -9.77 -43.95
CA GLY A 3 16.17 -10.65 -43.17
C GLY A 3 15.58 -9.98 -41.91
N VAL A 4 14.36 -10.39 -41.63
CA VAL A 4 13.60 -10.06 -40.42
C VAL A 4 14.11 -10.96 -39.30
N GLY A 5 14.80 -10.37 -38.33
CA GLY A 5 15.24 -11.04 -37.11
C GLY A 5 14.14 -10.92 -36.03
N ASP A 6 13.98 -12.02 -35.31
CA ASP A 6 13.02 -12.27 -34.25
C ASP A 6 12.87 -11.12 -33.24
N ARG A 7 11.64 -10.70 -33.04
CA ARG A 7 11.26 -9.87 -31.89
C ARG A 7 11.15 -10.76 -30.66
N ALA A 8 12.14 -10.67 -29.77
CA ALA A 8 11.99 -11.15 -28.41
C ALA A 8 10.90 -10.32 -27.72
N GLU A 9 9.82 -10.97 -27.30
CA GLU A 9 8.78 -10.40 -26.47
C GLU A 9 9.35 -10.05 -25.09
N TYR A 10 9.58 -8.76 -24.87
CA TYR A 10 9.88 -8.21 -23.53
C TYR A 10 8.56 -7.98 -22.80
N SER A 11 8.22 -8.91 -21.91
CA SER A 11 7.24 -8.64 -20.86
C SER A 11 7.92 -7.81 -19.77
N PRO A 12 7.50 -6.59 -19.46
CA PRO A 12 8.03 -5.85 -18.34
C PRO A 12 7.42 -6.42 -17.05
N ALA A 13 8.11 -7.34 -16.40
CA ALA A 13 7.83 -7.69 -15.00
C ALA A 13 8.15 -6.45 -14.15
N ILE A 14 7.15 -5.61 -13.90
CA ILE A 14 7.21 -4.49 -12.96
C ILE A 14 7.06 -5.10 -11.57
N ALA A 15 8.09 -5.83 -11.13
CA ALA A 15 8.24 -6.20 -9.74
C ALA A 15 8.64 -4.95 -8.97
N LEU A 16 7.92 -4.64 -7.88
CA LEU A 16 8.47 -3.87 -6.78
C LEU A 16 9.80 -4.56 -6.39
N ASN A 17 10.94 -4.06 -6.91
CA ASN A 17 12.23 -4.73 -6.82
C ASN A 17 12.68 -4.85 -5.36
N LEU A 18 12.29 -5.95 -4.72
CA LEU A 18 12.99 -6.59 -3.61
C LEU A 18 13.59 -7.90 -4.15
N SER A 19 14.51 -7.80 -5.10
CA SER A 19 15.24 -8.96 -5.59
C SER A 19 16.38 -9.28 -4.64
N ILE A 20 16.13 -10.19 -3.71
CA ILE A 20 17.20 -10.95 -3.04
C ILE A 20 17.54 -12.10 -3.98
N THR A 21 18.63 -11.98 -4.73
CA THR A 21 19.25 -13.08 -5.46
C THR A 21 20.00 -13.98 -4.47
N MET A 22 19.40 -15.10 -4.10
CA MET A 22 20.19 -16.23 -3.60
C MET A 22 20.83 -16.93 -4.79
N SER A 23 22.15 -16.81 -4.89
CA SER A 23 23.00 -17.56 -5.82
C SER A 23 23.15 -18.98 -5.29
N THR A 24 22.54 -19.97 -5.96
CA THR A 24 22.99 -21.36 -5.90
C THR A 24 23.60 -21.70 -7.26
N GLN A 25 24.91 -21.87 -7.27
CA GLN A 25 25.62 -22.50 -8.40
C GLN A 25 25.35 -23.99 -8.33
N ASP A 26 24.79 -24.55 -9.39
CA ASP A 26 24.97 -25.96 -9.74
C ASP A 26 25.31 -26.09 -11.19
N HIS A 27 26.53 -26.64 -11.42
CA HIS A 27 27.02 -27.04 -12.71
C HIS A 27 26.55 -28.47 -13.03
N ALA A 28 25.83 -28.64 -14.16
CA ALA A 28 25.86 -29.90 -14.89
C ALA A 28 25.51 -29.65 -16.36
N ALA A 29 26.40 -30.09 -17.24
CA ALA A 29 26.25 -30.05 -18.69
C ALA A 29 25.36 -31.21 -19.18
N PRO A 30 24.65 -31.08 -20.32
CA PRO A 30 23.78 -32.12 -20.86
C PRO A 30 24.48 -33.00 -21.89
N ASP A 31 24.14 -34.29 -21.91
CA ASP A 31 24.42 -35.21 -22.99
C ASP A 31 23.14 -35.61 -23.75
N PRO A 32 23.20 -35.92 -25.05
CA PRO A 32 22.04 -35.88 -25.94
C PRO A 32 21.46 -37.25 -26.29
N LYS A 33 20.19 -37.20 -26.72
CA LYS A 33 19.44 -38.17 -27.54
C LYS A 33 18.78 -39.36 -26.82
N THR A 34 17.47 -39.29 -26.82
CA THR A 34 16.58 -40.32 -27.40
C THR A 34 15.15 -39.78 -27.48
N THR A 35 14.53 -39.86 -28.64
CA THR A 35 13.12 -39.62 -28.89
C THR A 35 12.33 -40.86 -28.45
N PRO A 36 11.23 -40.70 -27.73
CA PRO A 36 10.19 -41.71 -27.67
C PRO A 36 8.85 -41.17 -28.18
N GLU A 37 8.13 -42.09 -28.74
CA GLU A 37 6.81 -42.03 -29.37
C GLU A 37 5.74 -41.27 -28.58
N ALA A 38 4.78 -40.73 -29.36
CA ALA A 38 3.57 -40.06 -28.88
C ALA A 38 2.65 -41.04 -28.11
N GLY A 39 2.85 -41.11 -26.80
CA GLY A 39 1.89 -41.67 -25.88
C GLY A 39 0.95 -40.57 -25.42
N LYS A 40 -0.37 -40.80 -25.52
CA LYS A 40 -1.42 -39.92 -24.94
C LYS A 40 -1.06 -39.59 -23.50
N SER A 41 -0.80 -38.31 -23.23
CA SER A 41 -0.63 -37.81 -21.86
C SER A 41 -1.87 -38.12 -21.05
N PRO A 42 -1.73 -38.69 -19.83
CA PRO A 42 -2.87 -38.81 -18.93
C PRO A 42 -3.35 -37.38 -18.59
N GLU A 43 -4.66 -37.17 -18.67
CA GLU A 43 -5.32 -35.97 -18.17
C GLU A 43 -4.76 -35.68 -16.76
N LYS A 44 -4.00 -34.61 -16.63
CA LYS A 44 -3.59 -34.09 -15.31
C LYS A 44 -4.88 -33.68 -14.61
N LYS A 45 -5.39 -34.51 -13.70
CA LYS A 45 -6.40 -34.09 -12.74
C LYS A 45 -5.85 -32.86 -12.03
N GLU A 46 -6.42 -31.70 -12.30
CA GLU A 46 -6.12 -30.46 -11.61
C GLU A 46 -6.24 -30.68 -10.11
N LYS A 47 -5.17 -30.42 -9.40
CA LYS A 47 -5.17 -30.53 -7.93
C LYS A 47 -5.84 -29.27 -7.39
N LYS A 48 -7.08 -29.40 -6.94
CA LYS A 48 -7.74 -28.32 -6.16
C LYS A 48 -6.89 -27.97 -4.94
N ARG A 49 -6.83 -26.68 -4.60
CA ARG A 49 -6.19 -26.21 -3.37
C ARG A 49 -7.06 -26.52 -2.17
N GLN A 50 -6.40 -26.65 -1.01
CA GLN A 50 -7.10 -26.61 0.25
C GLN A 50 -7.53 -25.16 0.50
N LEU A 51 -8.82 -24.92 0.54
CA LEU A 51 -9.45 -23.68 0.96
C LEU A 51 -9.62 -23.69 2.49
N LEU A 52 -9.84 -22.52 3.09
CA LEU A 52 -10.18 -22.44 4.50
C LEU A 52 -11.53 -23.15 4.77
N GLY A 53 -12.53 -22.88 3.91
CA GLY A 53 -13.78 -23.64 3.84
C GLY A 53 -14.60 -23.59 5.12
N ILE A 54 -14.47 -22.54 5.94
CA ILE A 54 -15.20 -22.39 7.19
C ILE A 54 -16.22 -21.26 7.11
N GLU A 55 -17.40 -21.52 7.67
CA GLU A 55 -18.38 -20.46 7.94
C GLU A 55 -17.78 -19.49 8.97
N PRO A 56 -18.15 -18.19 8.91
CA PRO A 56 -17.63 -17.19 9.83
C PRO A 56 -17.89 -17.56 11.30
N VAL A 57 -16.81 -17.64 12.07
CA VAL A 57 -16.84 -17.85 13.53
C VAL A 57 -17.27 -16.55 14.19
N GLU A 58 -18.27 -16.63 15.06
CA GLU A 58 -18.76 -15.50 15.86
C GLU A 58 -18.25 -15.59 17.28
N LYS A 59 -17.71 -14.47 17.82
CA LYS A 59 -17.31 -14.34 19.21
C LYS A 59 -17.65 -12.96 19.77
N GLN A 60 -17.99 -12.92 21.07
CA GLN A 60 -18.25 -11.70 21.81
C GLN A 60 -16.97 -11.24 22.52
N HIS A 61 -16.75 -9.93 22.54
CA HIS A 61 -15.57 -9.32 23.13
C HIS A 61 -15.93 -8.00 23.83
N GLU A 62 -15.05 -7.58 24.72
CA GLU A 62 -15.07 -6.26 25.35
C GLU A 62 -13.73 -5.56 25.10
N LEU A 63 -13.79 -4.26 24.86
CA LEU A 63 -12.63 -3.38 24.75
C LEU A 63 -12.78 -2.21 25.70
N ALA A 64 -11.93 -2.17 26.73
CA ALA A 64 -11.85 -1.03 27.63
C ALA A 64 -11.06 0.11 26.95
N LEU A 65 -11.73 1.23 26.72
CA LEU A 65 -11.13 2.49 26.30
C LEU A 65 -11.03 3.43 27.52
N PRO A 66 -10.25 4.52 27.45
CA PRO A 66 -10.08 5.44 28.58
C PRO A 66 -11.39 6.04 29.12
N ASP A 67 -12.38 6.25 28.25
CA ASP A 67 -13.65 6.93 28.54
C ASP A 67 -14.87 6.00 28.51
N LYS A 68 -14.73 4.77 27.98
CA LYS A 68 -15.86 3.85 27.77
C LYS A 68 -15.39 2.40 27.56
N THR A 69 -16.32 1.46 27.71
CA THR A 69 -16.11 0.07 27.27
C THR A 69 -16.99 -0.20 26.04
N LEU A 70 -16.38 -0.80 25.01
CA LEU A 70 -17.09 -1.24 23.81
C LEU A 70 -17.36 -2.73 23.92
N GLU A 71 -18.62 -3.14 23.89
CA GLU A 71 -19.05 -4.53 23.70
C GLU A 71 -19.21 -4.77 22.19
N TYR A 72 -18.52 -5.74 21.63
CA TYR A 72 -18.57 -5.99 20.19
C TYR A 72 -18.51 -7.48 19.85
N THR A 73 -19.03 -7.78 18.66
CA THR A 73 -19.00 -9.12 18.06
C THR A 73 -17.97 -9.15 16.96
N THR A 74 -17.17 -10.21 16.92
CA THR A 74 -16.31 -10.52 15.77
C THR A 74 -16.95 -11.58 14.90
N HIS A 75 -16.81 -11.43 13.56
CA HIS A 75 -17.09 -12.46 12.58
C HIS A 75 -15.82 -12.67 11.77
N ALA A 76 -15.21 -13.84 11.87
CA ALA A 76 -13.99 -14.17 11.13
C ALA A 76 -14.18 -15.47 10.35
N GLY A 77 -13.90 -15.46 9.06
CA GLY A 77 -14.10 -16.63 8.18
C GLY A 77 -14.01 -16.26 6.71
N SER A 78 -14.56 -17.10 5.82
CA SER A 78 -14.49 -16.86 4.39
C SER A 78 -15.87 -16.74 3.73
N ILE A 79 -15.91 -15.92 2.68
CA ILE A 79 -17.05 -15.83 1.74
C ILE A 79 -16.58 -16.40 0.41
N PRO A 80 -17.25 -17.47 -0.11
CA PRO A 80 -16.95 -18.00 -1.41
C PRO A 80 -17.43 -17.06 -2.52
N LEU A 81 -16.55 -16.80 -3.47
CA LEU A 81 -16.86 -16.17 -4.75
C LEU A 81 -17.23 -17.26 -5.75
N LYS A 82 -18.38 -17.11 -6.39
CA LYS A 82 -18.94 -18.10 -7.29
C LYS A 82 -19.07 -17.54 -8.71
N ASP A 83 -18.94 -18.43 -9.68
CA ASP A 83 -19.27 -18.12 -11.07
C ASP A 83 -20.79 -18.07 -11.32
N GLU A 84 -21.20 -17.82 -12.57
CA GLU A 84 -22.60 -17.74 -12.99
C GLU A 84 -23.37 -19.09 -12.85
N PHE A 85 -22.66 -20.21 -12.72
CA PHE A 85 -23.22 -21.53 -12.49
C PHE A 85 -23.31 -21.91 -11.01
N GLY A 86 -22.81 -21.05 -10.12
CA GLY A 86 -22.82 -21.28 -8.69
C GLY A 86 -21.61 -22.05 -8.15
N GLU A 87 -20.64 -22.38 -9.03
CA GLU A 87 -19.41 -23.06 -8.64
C GLU A 87 -18.41 -22.09 -7.99
N THR A 88 -17.78 -22.53 -6.89
CA THR A 88 -16.79 -21.71 -6.18
C THR A 88 -15.51 -21.58 -6.99
N GLU A 89 -15.07 -20.36 -7.24
CA GLU A 89 -13.80 -20.04 -7.91
C GLU A 89 -12.71 -19.59 -6.94
N ALA A 90 -13.09 -18.94 -5.85
CA ALA A 90 -12.18 -18.48 -4.81
C ALA A 90 -12.91 -18.31 -3.48
N GLU A 91 -12.17 -18.17 -2.40
CA GLU A 91 -12.67 -17.68 -1.11
C GLU A 91 -11.92 -16.43 -0.68
N ILE A 92 -12.66 -15.46 -0.16
CA ILE A 92 -12.09 -14.28 0.48
C ILE A 92 -12.30 -14.39 1.98
N PHE A 93 -11.18 -14.44 2.71
CA PHE A 93 -11.14 -14.34 4.18
C PHE A 93 -11.36 -12.90 4.61
N PHE A 94 -12.09 -12.73 5.69
CA PHE A 94 -12.32 -11.44 6.31
C PHE A 94 -12.39 -11.55 7.83
N THR A 95 -12.17 -10.41 8.50
CA THR A 95 -12.48 -10.23 9.92
C THR A 95 -13.34 -8.98 10.07
N ALA A 96 -14.54 -9.15 10.65
CA ALA A 96 -15.45 -8.04 10.89
C ALA A 96 -15.64 -7.80 12.39
N TYR A 97 -15.83 -6.54 12.76
CA TYR A 97 -16.10 -6.07 14.12
C TYR A 97 -17.37 -5.22 14.11
N THR A 98 -18.35 -5.59 14.92
CA THR A 98 -19.65 -4.93 14.99
C THR A 98 -20.00 -4.65 16.43
N LEU A 99 -20.38 -3.42 16.79
CA LEU A 99 -20.87 -3.13 18.14
C LEU A 99 -22.16 -3.89 18.43
N THR A 100 -22.23 -4.55 19.60
CA THR A 100 -23.35 -5.41 19.99
C THR A 100 -24.65 -4.62 20.20
N LYS A 101 -24.56 -3.39 20.69
CA LYS A 101 -25.72 -2.53 20.98
C LYS A 101 -25.60 -1.20 20.26
N ALA A 102 -26.11 -1.12 19.04
CA ALA A 102 -26.23 0.12 18.30
C ALA A 102 -27.70 0.50 18.15
N SER A 103 -28.03 1.74 18.47
CA SER A 103 -29.42 2.27 18.39
C SER A 103 -29.83 2.79 17.02
N VAL A 104 -28.85 2.98 16.12
CA VAL A 104 -29.01 3.51 14.75
C VAL A 104 -28.11 2.73 13.80
N PRO A 105 -28.39 2.71 12.48
CA PRO A 105 -27.49 2.14 11.49
C PRO A 105 -26.11 2.82 11.59
N ARG A 106 -25.09 2.04 11.94
CA ARG A 106 -23.72 2.53 12.05
C ARG A 106 -23.04 2.60 10.69
N PRO A 107 -22.10 3.52 10.47
CA PRO A 107 -21.20 3.47 9.35
C PRO A 107 -20.51 2.10 9.27
N LEU A 108 -20.25 1.64 8.05
CA LEU A 108 -19.54 0.41 7.76
C LEU A 108 -18.32 0.73 6.90
N ILE A 109 -17.13 0.37 7.39
CA ILE A 109 -15.87 0.64 6.70
C ILE A 109 -15.26 -0.69 6.22
N PHE A 110 -15.06 -0.82 4.93
CA PHE A 110 -14.29 -1.92 4.33
C PHE A 110 -12.83 -1.49 4.25
N VAL A 111 -11.94 -2.30 4.83
CA VAL A 111 -10.53 -1.98 5.04
C VAL A 111 -9.65 -3.03 4.35
N PHE A 112 -8.63 -2.58 3.63
CA PHE A 112 -7.66 -3.46 2.98
C PHE A 112 -6.31 -2.77 2.77
N ASN A 113 -5.23 -3.55 2.82
CA ASN A 113 -3.91 -3.10 2.43
C ASN A 113 -3.65 -3.34 0.94
N GLY A 114 -2.45 -3.03 0.48
CA GLY A 114 -2.06 -3.04 -0.92
C GLY A 114 -1.11 -4.16 -1.32
N GLY A 115 0.10 -3.81 -1.62
CA GLY A 115 1.13 -4.67 -2.17
C GLY A 115 1.37 -4.40 -3.67
N PRO A 116 0.63 -4.99 -4.63
CA PRO A 116 -0.36 -6.07 -4.50
C PRO A 116 0.22 -7.34 -3.86
N GLY A 117 -0.64 -8.09 -3.18
CA GLY A 117 -0.25 -9.32 -2.48
C GLY A 117 -0.15 -9.18 -0.95
N SER A 118 -0.59 -8.06 -0.37
CA SER A 118 -0.65 -7.89 1.09
C SER A 118 -2.04 -8.19 1.65
N SER A 119 -2.09 -8.89 2.79
CA SER A 119 -3.29 -9.03 3.60
C SER A 119 -3.62 -7.71 4.30
N SER A 120 -4.82 -7.62 4.90
CA SER A 120 -5.28 -6.42 5.64
C SER A 120 -4.63 -6.23 7.01
N VAL A 121 -3.73 -7.11 7.42
CA VAL A 121 -3.19 -7.20 8.79
C VAL A 121 -2.55 -5.90 9.29
N TRP A 122 -1.96 -5.09 8.40
CA TRP A 122 -1.24 -3.89 8.76
C TRP A 122 -2.19 -2.79 9.27
N LEU A 123 -3.23 -2.48 8.53
CA LEU A 123 -4.28 -1.56 9.01
C LEU A 123 -5.07 -2.18 10.16
N HIS A 124 -5.31 -3.50 10.11
CA HIS A 124 -6.07 -4.23 11.11
C HIS A 124 -5.43 -4.13 12.49
N LEU A 125 -4.17 -4.55 12.63
CA LEU A 125 -3.46 -4.57 13.90
C LEU A 125 -2.51 -3.38 14.11
N GLY A 126 -2.40 -2.48 13.14
CA GLY A 126 -1.52 -1.32 13.26
C GLY A 126 -2.27 -0.02 13.56
N ALA A 127 -3.51 0.14 13.05
CA ALA A 127 -4.20 1.41 13.13
C ALA A 127 -5.67 1.31 13.56
N ILE A 128 -6.47 0.49 12.87
CA ILE A 128 -7.93 0.66 12.81
C ILE A 128 -8.67 -0.29 13.75
N GLY A 129 -8.19 -1.53 13.89
CA GLY A 129 -8.85 -2.57 14.68
C GLY A 129 -8.83 -2.32 16.19
N PRO A 130 -9.56 -3.17 16.97
CA PRO A 130 -9.67 -3.01 18.42
C PRO A 130 -8.39 -3.38 19.19
N GLN A 131 -7.49 -4.10 18.56
CA GLN A 131 -6.17 -4.46 19.11
C GLN A 131 -5.09 -3.93 18.19
N HIS A 132 -3.94 -3.54 18.74
CA HIS A 132 -2.79 -3.15 17.93
C HIS A 132 -1.48 -3.77 18.42
N VAL A 133 -0.55 -3.94 17.49
CA VAL A 133 0.80 -4.44 17.74
C VAL A 133 1.57 -3.39 18.54
N VAL A 134 2.19 -3.82 19.65
CA VAL A 134 3.03 -2.93 20.46
C VAL A 134 4.34 -2.71 19.74
N MET A 135 4.58 -1.47 19.32
CA MET A 135 5.85 -0.94 18.83
C MET A 135 6.45 -0.02 19.89
N THR A 136 7.62 0.56 19.66
CA THR A 136 8.09 1.68 20.49
C THR A 136 7.23 2.93 20.22
N PRO A 137 7.22 3.95 21.09
CA PRO A 137 6.44 5.18 20.85
C PRO A 137 6.74 5.84 19.50
N ASP A 138 7.98 5.76 19.03
CA ASP A 138 8.43 6.31 17.75
C ASP A 138 8.11 5.38 16.55
N GLY A 139 7.43 4.25 16.79
CA GLY A 139 7.04 3.28 15.78
C GLY A 139 8.11 2.24 15.44
N PHE A 140 9.24 2.16 16.17
CA PHE A 140 10.29 1.18 15.90
C PHE A 140 10.02 -0.17 16.53
N GLN A 141 10.72 -1.20 16.02
CA GLN A 141 10.58 -2.58 16.49
C GLN A 141 11.06 -2.75 17.94
N PRO A 142 10.22 -3.28 18.86
CA PRO A 142 10.68 -3.69 20.17
C PRO A 142 11.41 -5.05 20.09
N PRO A 143 12.18 -5.41 21.11
CA PRO A 143 12.71 -6.77 21.20
C PRO A 143 11.57 -7.80 21.36
N PRO A 144 11.72 -9.03 20.80
CA PRO A 144 10.75 -10.10 21.05
C PRO A 144 10.73 -10.55 22.54
N PRO A 145 9.63 -11.12 23.07
CA PRO A 145 8.42 -11.53 22.34
C PRO A 145 7.47 -10.35 22.04
N TYR A 146 6.83 -10.41 20.87
CA TYR A 146 5.86 -9.40 20.43
C TYR A 146 4.49 -9.63 21.08
N ARG A 147 3.71 -8.57 21.22
CA ARG A 147 2.40 -8.61 21.87
C ARG A 147 1.41 -7.65 21.26
N LEU A 148 0.13 -7.90 21.48
CA LEU A 148 -0.96 -6.95 21.22
C LEU A 148 -1.34 -6.21 22.51
N GLN A 149 -1.93 -5.06 22.32
CA GLN A 149 -2.63 -4.30 23.36
C GLN A 149 -3.93 -3.71 22.82
N ALA A 150 -4.81 -3.28 23.74
CA ALA A 150 -6.02 -2.55 23.38
C ALA A 150 -5.66 -1.29 22.58
N ASN A 151 -6.35 -1.08 21.46
CA ASN A 151 -6.15 0.10 20.61
C ASN A 151 -7.05 1.25 21.06
N ALA A 152 -6.50 2.23 21.77
CA ALA A 152 -7.23 3.43 22.16
C ALA A 152 -7.65 4.31 20.96
N SER A 153 -6.96 4.15 19.82
CA SER A 153 -7.22 4.85 18.55
C SER A 153 -8.08 4.05 17.57
N THR A 154 -8.73 2.98 18.01
CA THR A 154 -9.59 2.17 17.13
C THR A 154 -10.71 3.00 16.50
N TRP A 155 -11.08 2.66 15.27
CA TRP A 155 -12.25 3.27 14.62
C TRP A 155 -13.56 2.57 14.97
N LEU A 156 -13.51 1.46 15.73
CA LEU A 156 -14.69 0.71 16.13
C LEU A 156 -15.67 1.54 16.98
N ASP A 157 -15.19 2.54 17.68
CA ASP A 157 -16.04 3.46 18.42
C ASP A 157 -16.93 4.36 17.53
N ARG A 158 -16.59 4.51 16.25
CA ARG A 158 -17.31 5.34 15.25
C ARG A 158 -18.04 4.51 14.20
N ALA A 159 -17.49 3.39 13.78
CA ALA A 159 -17.98 2.58 12.67
C ALA A 159 -17.81 1.10 12.96
N ASP A 160 -18.59 0.26 12.27
CA ASP A 160 -18.29 -1.16 12.18
C ASP A 160 -17.23 -1.38 11.11
N LEU A 161 -16.38 -2.40 11.29
CA LEU A 161 -15.16 -2.58 10.51
C LEU A 161 -15.18 -3.94 9.82
N VAL A 162 -14.74 -4.00 8.56
CA VAL A 162 -14.57 -5.25 7.79
C VAL A 162 -13.20 -5.24 7.14
N PHE A 163 -12.28 -6.02 7.66
CA PHE A 163 -10.94 -6.22 7.10
C PHE A 163 -10.99 -7.34 6.07
N ILE A 164 -10.59 -7.04 4.84
CA ILE A 164 -10.67 -7.94 3.69
C ILE A 164 -9.27 -8.36 3.28
N ASP A 165 -9.04 -9.65 3.16
CA ASP A 165 -7.82 -10.18 2.55
C ASP A 165 -8.11 -10.50 1.07
N PRO A 166 -7.58 -9.77 0.09
CA PRO A 166 -7.77 -10.07 -1.32
C PRO A 166 -7.27 -11.47 -1.71
N VAL A 167 -7.80 -12.04 -2.80
CA VAL A 167 -7.46 -13.41 -3.22
C VAL A 167 -5.96 -13.58 -3.41
N GLY A 168 -5.39 -14.58 -2.72
CA GLY A 168 -3.95 -14.87 -2.70
C GLY A 168 -3.22 -14.30 -1.49
N THR A 169 -3.91 -13.58 -0.60
CA THR A 169 -3.37 -13.01 0.64
C THR A 169 -4.08 -13.60 1.86
N GLY A 170 -3.54 -13.40 3.04
CA GLY A 170 -4.12 -13.93 4.27
C GLY A 170 -4.45 -15.42 4.14
N PHE A 171 -5.69 -15.80 4.42
CA PHE A 171 -6.21 -17.14 4.13
C PHE A 171 -6.98 -17.25 2.81
N SER A 172 -7.14 -16.15 2.07
CA SER A 172 -7.88 -16.10 0.82
C SER A 172 -7.15 -16.83 -0.32
N ARG A 173 -7.83 -17.73 -1.00
CA ARG A 173 -7.23 -18.53 -2.08
C ARG A 173 -8.21 -18.71 -3.25
N ALA A 174 -7.68 -18.73 -4.48
CA ALA A 174 -8.38 -19.32 -5.62
C ALA A 174 -8.41 -20.84 -5.47
N ILE A 175 -9.46 -21.48 -6.02
CA ILE A 175 -9.67 -22.93 -5.88
C ILE A 175 -8.55 -23.77 -6.51
N ASP A 176 -7.88 -23.24 -7.53
CA ASP A 176 -6.75 -23.86 -8.20
C ASP A 176 -5.78 -22.79 -8.77
N LYS A 177 -4.66 -23.24 -9.32
CA LYS A 177 -3.64 -22.34 -9.89
C LYS A 177 -4.06 -21.67 -11.19
N ASP A 178 -4.93 -22.28 -11.96
CA ASP A 178 -5.33 -21.73 -13.25
C ASP A 178 -6.27 -20.54 -13.06
N LYS A 179 -7.00 -20.53 -11.95
CA LYS A 179 -7.84 -19.39 -11.53
C LYS A 179 -7.03 -18.22 -10.94
N ASP A 180 -5.78 -18.41 -10.50
CA ASP A 180 -4.97 -17.32 -9.94
C ASP A 180 -4.92 -16.09 -10.85
N LYS A 181 -4.71 -16.29 -12.15
CA LYS A 181 -4.59 -15.21 -13.14
C LYS A 181 -5.85 -14.34 -13.23
N LYS A 182 -7.02 -14.92 -12.95
CA LYS A 182 -8.28 -14.17 -12.92
C LYS A 182 -8.28 -13.14 -11.79
N PHE A 183 -7.70 -13.48 -10.64
CA PHE A 183 -7.74 -12.66 -9.42
C PHE A 183 -6.49 -11.82 -9.23
N TRP A 184 -5.30 -12.31 -9.67
CA TRP A 184 -4.02 -11.62 -9.53
C TRP A 184 -3.79 -10.66 -10.70
N SER A 185 -4.76 -9.80 -10.90
CA SER A 185 -4.74 -8.77 -11.93
C SER A 185 -5.46 -7.52 -11.43
N PHE A 186 -5.17 -6.39 -12.04
CA PHE A 186 -5.76 -5.12 -11.66
C PHE A 186 -7.30 -5.16 -11.69
N GLN A 187 -7.91 -5.61 -12.79
CA GLN A 187 -9.37 -5.69 -12.90
C GLN A 187 -9.95 -6.84 -12.06
N GLY A 188 -9.29 -7.99 -12.02
CA GLY A 188 -9.73 -9.14 -11.23
C GLY A 188 -9.78 -8.86 -9.74
N ASP A 189 -8.86 -8.05 -9.24
CA ASP A 189 -8.81 -7.59 -7.87
C ASP A 189 -10.01 -6.67 -7.53
N ILE A 190 -10.25 -5.64 -8.35
CA ILE A 190 -11.39 -4.74 -8.18
C ILE A 190 -12.71 -5.50 -8.22
N HIS A 191 -12.89 -6.39 -9.22
CA HIS A 191 -14.12 -7.14 -9.36
C HIS A 191 -14.35 -8.13 -8.20
N SER A 192 -13.31 -8.85 -7.77
CA SER A 192 -13.44 -9.85 -6.70
C SER A 192 -13.71 -9.21 -5.33
N VAL A 193 -13.05 -8.11 -5.02
CA VAL A 193 -13.31 -7.37 -3.77
C VAL A 193 -14.66 -6.65 -3.84
N GLY A 194 -15.05 -6.14 -5.01
CA GLY A 194 -16.38 -5.56 -5.25
C GLY A 194 -17.50 -6.58 -5.02
N GLU A 195 -17.36 -7.80 -5.56
CA GLU A 195 -18.33 -8.88 -5.34
C GLU A 195 -18.37 -9.31 -3.86
N PHE A 196 -17.21 -9.37 -3.17
CA PHE A 196 -17.19 -9.61 -1.73
C PHE A 196 -18.01 -8.54 -0.98
N ILE A 197 -17.81 -7.25 -1.28
CA ILE A 197 -18.56 -6.16 -0.65
C ILE A 197 -20.06 -6.35 -0.87
N ARG A 198 -20.50 -6.62 -2.10
CA ARG A 198 -21.92 -6.88 -2.43
C ARG A 198 -22.49 -8.05 -1.62
N LEU A 199 -21.74 -9.16 -1.55
CA LEU A 199 -22.13 -10.35 -0.79
C LEU A 199 -22.20 -10.06 0.71
N TYR A 200 -21.23 -9.32 1.25
CA TYR A 200 -21.23 -8.92 2.66
C TYR A 200 -22.46 -8.07 3.01
N LEU A 201 -22.75 -7.04 2.21
CA LEU A 201 -23.93 -6.19 2.40
C LEU A 201 -25.22 -7.00 2.40
N THR A 202 -25.32 -8.04 1.55
CA THR A 202 -26.49 -8.91 1.45
C THR A 202 -26.59 -9.85 2.67
N ARG A 203 -25.52 -10.55 3.00
CA ARG A 203 -25.52 -11.56 4.08
C ARG A 203 -25.73 -10.95 5.46
N TYR A 204 -25.09 -9.80 5.70
CA TYR A 204 -25.17 -9.09 6.99
C TYR A 204 -26.21 -7.97 7.01
N GLN A 205 -27.05 -7.85 5.95
CA GLN A 205 -28.17 -6.89 5.85
C GLN A 205 -27.72 -5.44 6.08
N ARG A 206 -26.63 -5.02 5.44
CA ARG A 206 -26.01 -3.71 5.66
C ARG A 206 -26.19 -2.73 4.47
N TRP A 207 -27.17 -2.98 3.57
CA TRP A 207 -27.42 -2.14 2.39
C TRP A 207 -27.79 -0.68 2.71
N THR A 208 -28.34 -0.42 3.88
CA THR A 208 -28.75 0.94 4.31
C THR A 208 -27.72 1.63 5.22
N SER A 209 -26.59 1.03 5.47
CA SER A 209 -25.51 1.64 6.25
C SER A 209 -24.80 2.74 5.46
N PRO A 210 -24.36 3.83 6.10
CA PRO A 210 -23.35 4.70 5.49
C PRO A 210 -22.08 3.90 5.19
N LEU A 211 -21.62 3.90 3.93
CA LEU A 211 -20.54 3.04 3.46
C LEU A 211 -19.24 3.81 3.26
N TYR A 212 -18.13 3.21 3.67
CA TYR A 212 -16.79 3.76 3.53
C TYR A 212 -15.80 2.72 3.05
N LEU A 213 -14.74 3.18 2.36
CA LEU A 213 -13.55 2.41 2.03
C LEU A 213 -12.34 2.99 2.76
N ALA A 214 -11.43 2.13 3.22
CA ALA A 214 -10.12 2.53 3.69
C ALA A 214 -9.06 1.63 3.04
N GLY A 215 -8.18 2.21 2.25
CA GLY A 215 -7.13 1.49 1.54
C GLY A 215 -5.75 2.10 1.80
N GLU A 216 -4.73 1.25 1.91
CA GLU A 216 -3.34 1.68 2.06
C GLU A 216 -2.49 1.21 0.88
N SER A 217 -1.56 2.07 0.43
CA SER A 217 -0.61 1.76 -0.63
C SER A 217 -1.36 1.38 -1.94
N TYR A 218 -1.05 0.27 -2.61
CA TYR A 218 -1.85 -0.24 -3.73
C TYR A 218 -3.35 -0.41 -3.35
N GLY A 219 -3.70 -0.55 -2.07
CA GLY A 219 -5.09 -0.52 -1.60
C GLY A 219 -5.80 0.80 -1.91
N THR A 220 -5.10 1.91 -2.11
CA THR A 220 -5.69 3.17 -2.56
C THR A 220 -6.07 3.12 -4.04
N THR A 221 -5.27 2.46 -4.88
CA THR A 221 -5.61 2.10 -6.27
C THR A 221 -6.90 1.28 -6.30
N ARG A 222 -6.99 0.25 -5.44
CA ARG A 222 -8.19 -0.58 -5.28
C ARG A 222 -9.39 0.24 -4.82
N ALA A 223 -9.25 1.07 -3.78
CA ALA A 223 -10.34 1.86 -3.23
C ALA A 223 -10.94 2.82 -4.27
N ALA A 224 -10.09 3.54 -5.01
CA ALA A 224 -10.52 4.44 -6.07
C ALA A 224 -11.20 3.68 -7.22
N GLY A 225 -10.64 2.54 -7.63
CA GLY A 225 -11.26 1.66 -8.65
C GLY A 225 -12.60 1.08 -8.21
N LEU A 226 -12.70 0.62 -6.95
CA LEU A 226 -13.95 0.11 -6.36
C LEU A 226 -15.04 1.18 -6.32
N ALA A 227 -14.70 2.43 -5.99
CA ALA A 227 -15.68 3.50 -5.92
C ALA A 227 -16.36 3.73 -7.27
N SER A 228 -15.60 3.70 -8.38
CA SER A 228 -16.15 3.81 -9.73
C SER A 228 -16.91 2.54 -10.17
N HIS A 229 -16.33 1.36 -9.91
CA HIS A 229 -16.95 0.09 -10.28
C HIS A 229 -18.29 -0.14 -9.55
N LEU A 230 -18.34 0.11 -8.26
CA LEU A 230 -19.50 -0.19 -7.43
C LEU A 230 -20.63 0.83 -7.59
N ILE A 231 -20.34 2.10 -7.86
CA ILE A 231 -21.40 3.07 -8.13
C ILE A 231 -22.19 2.73 -9.40
N ASP A 232 -21.53 2.13 -10.41
CA ASP A 232 -22.19 1.64 -11.62
C ASP A 232 -23.09 0.42 -11.36
N LEU A 233 -22.84 -0.28 -10.24
CA LEU A 233 -23.69 -1.36 -9.74
C LEU A 233 -24.72 -0.89 -8.69
N GLY A 234 -24.86 0.41 -8.47
CA GLY A 234 -25.80 1.00 -7.53
C GLY A 234 -25.34 1.02 -6.07
N ILE A 235 -24.05 0.78 -5.78
CA ILE A 235 -23.46 0.87 -4.45
C ILE A 235 -22.61 2.13 -4.39
N SER A 236 -23.02 3.12 -3.58
CA SER A 236 -22.32 4.38 -3.41
C SER A 236 -21.72 4.51 -2.00
N PHE A 237 -20.57 5.20 -1.91
CA PHE A 237 -19.87 5.43 -0.66
C PHE A 237 -20.09 6.87 -0.16
N ASN A 238 -20.18 7.03 1.17
CA ASN A 238 -20.16 8.33 1.82
C ASN A 238 -18.76 8.93 1.85
N GLY A 239 -17.74 8.07 1.94
CA GLY A 239 -16.37 8.53 1.93
C GLY A 239 -15.33 7.44 1.72
N ILE A 240 -14.12 7.90 1.41
CA ILE A 240 -12.96 7.04 1.17
C ILE A 240 -11.77 7.60 1.93
N VAL A 241 -11.03 6.73 2.63
CA VAL A 241 -9.76 7.05 3.27
C VAL A 241 -8.63 6.40 2.47
N LEU A 242 -7.75 7.22 1.91
CA LEU A 242 -6.58 6.82 1.13
C LEU A 242 -5.32 7.03 1.97
N ILE A 243 -4.68 5.94 2.38
CA ILE A 243 -3.51 5.95 3.26
C ILE A 243 -2.28 5.62 2.44
N SER A 244 -1.26 6.50 2.47
CA SER A 244 -0.01 6.33 1.70
C SER A 244 -0.32 6.06 0.23
N ASN A 245 -0.87 7.09 -0.42
CA ASN A 245 -1.59 7.01 -1.68
C ASN A 245 -0.74 6.57 -2.87
N ALA A 246 -1.21 5.56 -3.60
CA ALA A 246 -0.63 5.01 -4.82
C ALA A 246 -1.70 4.82 -5.94
N MET A 247 -2.75 5.65 -5.98
CA MET A 247 -3.82 5.48 -6.99
C MET A 247 -3.36 5.77 -8.43
N ASP A 248 -2.23 6.45 -8.60
CA ASP A 248 -1.49 6.55 -9.85
C ASP A 248 -0.08 6.02 -9.63
N LEU A 249 0.32 5.01 -10.39
CA LEU A 249 1.62 4.37 -10.20
C LEU A 249 2.73 5.02 -11.03
N ARG A 250 2.41 5.80 -12.07
CA ARG A 250 3.41 6.47 -12.89
C ARG A 250 4.31 7.42 -12.09
N PRO A 251 3.80 8.28 -11.21
CA PRO A 251 4.62 9.19 -10.39
C PRO A 251 5.55 8.51 -9.38
N VAL A 252 5.34 7.21 -9.09
CA VAL A 252 6.08 6.48 -8.07
C VAL A 252 7.00 5.39 -8.62
N PHE A 253 7.00 5.15 -9.94
CA PHE A 253 7.85 4.15 -10.59
C PHE A 253 8.94 4.77 -11.46
N PHE A 254 10.19 4.40 -11.21
CA PHE A 254 11.34 4.86 -11.97
C PHE A 254 11.48 4.07 -13.28
N GLY A 255 11.01 4.64 -14.38
CA GLY A 255 11.16 4.09 -15.73
C GLY A 255 12.39 4.66 -16.45
N ARG A 256 12.89 3.94 -17.46
CA ARG A 256 14.06 4.41 -18.24
C ARG A 256 13.78 5.66 -19.09
N SER A 257 12.53 5.93 -19.37
CA SER A 257 12.10 7.03 -20.26
C SER A 257 11.14 8.00 -19.57
N ASP A 258 11.02 7.95 -18.26
CA ASP A 258 10.15 8.85 -17.49
C ASP A 258 10.97 9.52 -16.39
N ASP A 259 11.11 10.83 -16.50
CA ASP A 259 11.86 11.65 -15.56
C ASP A 259 11.00 12.15 -14.38
N LEU A 260 9.68 11.99 -14.44
CA LEU A 260 8.75 12.52 -13.45
C LEU A 260 9.07 12.07 -12.01
N PRO A 261 9.32 10.78 -11.73
CA PRO A 261 9.61 10.34 -10.36
C PRO A 261 10.88 10.99 -9.78
N PHE A 262 11.91 11.27 -10.61
CA PHE A 262 13.16 11.86 -10.13
C PHE A 262 12.98 13.28 -9.57
N SER A 263 11.95 14.01 -9.97
CA SER A 263 11.58 15.29 -9.35
C SER A 263 10.71 15.09 -8.12
N LEU A 264 9.72 14.20 -8.18
CA LEU A 264 8.70 14.05 -7.15
C LEU A 264 9.21 13.40 -5.85
N PHE A 265 10.33 12.69 -5.90
CA PHE A 265 10.94 12.06 -4.72
C PHE A 265 11.87 12.97 -3.93
N VAL A 266 12.35 14.07 -4.53
CA VAL A 266 13.36 14.95 -3.91
C VAL A 266 12.92 15.50 -2.55
N PRO A 267 11.69 15.97 -2.34
CA PRO A 267 11.26 16.44 -1.01
C PRO A 267 11.36 15.34 0.07
N THR A 268 11.01 14.10 -0.26
CA THR A 268 11.15 12.98 0.68
C THR A 268 12.63 12.60 0.92
N TYR A 269 13.50 12.71 -0.10
CA TYR A 269 14.95 12.59 0.11
C TYR A 269 15.47 13.68 1.05
N THR A 270 14.98 14.91 0.90
CA THR A 270 15.30 16.02 1.81
C THR A 270 14.82 15.74 3.23
N ALA A 271 13.62 15.22 3.40
CA ALA A 271 13.09 14.82 4.70
C ALA A 271 13.98 13.75 5.37
N ALA A 272 14.46 12.77 4.60
CA ALA A 272 15.40 11.75 5.07
C ALA A 272 16.73 12.38 5.52
N ALA A 273 17.30 13.24 4.69
CA ALA A 273 18.55 13.94 5.01
C ALA A 273 18.41 14.84 6.24
N TRP A 274 17.27 15.52 6.37
CA TRP A 274 16.95 16.31 7.55
C TRP A 274 16.87 15.46 8.82
N TYR A 275 16.15 14.35 8.79
CA TYR A 275 16.02 13.43 9.92
C TYR A 275 17.38 12.88 10.36
N HIS A 276 18.21 12.44 9.42
CA HIS A 276 19.55 11.87 9.69
C HIS A 276 20.65 12.91 9.90
N LYS A 277 20.30 14.21 9.96
CA LYS A 277 21.27 15.31 10.21
C LYS A 277 22.39 15.38 9.16
N LYS A 278 22.01 15.18 7.88
CA LYS A 278 22.92 15.21 6.73
C LYS A 278 22.84 16.52 5.93
N LEU A 279 21.92 17.41 6.27
CA LEU A 279 21.84 18.73 5.63
C LEU A 279 22.88 19.70 6.19
N ALA A 280 23.22 20.70 5.37
CA ALA A 280 24.04 21.81 5.81
C ALA A 280 23.37 22.58 6.98
N PRO A 281 24.14 23.22 7.88
CA PRO A 281 23.62 23.82 9.11
C PRO A 281 22.47 24.80 8.90
N GLU A 282 22.49 25.58 7.82
CA GLU A 282 21.47 26.58 7.50
C GLU A 282 20.11 25.94 7.13
N LEU A 283 20.11 24.77 6.52
CA LEU A 283 18.89 23.99 6.28
C LEU A 283 18.50 23.19 7.53
N GLN A 284 19.47 22.58 8.19
CA GLN A 284 19.22 21.69 9.32
C GLN A 284 18.53 22.37 10.51
N GLN A 285 18.68 23.69 10.66
CA GLN A 285 18.07 24.48 11.74
C GLN A 285 16.63 24.91 11.46
N ARG A 286 16.15 24.76 10.23
CA ARG A 286 14.79 25.12 9.82
C ARG A 286 13.78 24.02 10.16
N SER A 287 12.50 24.38 10.24
CA SER A 287 11.42 23.37 10.37
C SER A 287 11.38 22.49 9.11
N LEU A 288 10.98 21.22 9.28
CA LEU A 288 10.85 20.30 8.16
C LEU A 288 9.91 20.86 7.10
N THR A 289 8.74 21.35 7.51
CA THR A 289 7.71 21.88 6.60
C THR A 289 8.18 23.07 5.77
N ASP A 290 8.98 24.00 6.37
CA ASP A 290 9.49 25.15 5.63
C ASP A 290 10.52 24.75 4.57
N ILE A 291 11.34 23.74 4.87
CA ILE A 291 12.32 23.23 3.91
C ILE A 291 11.60 22.49 2.77
N LEU A 292 10.62 21.63 3.10
CA LEU A 292 9.90 20.87 2.10
C LEU A 292 9.18 21.79 1.11
N ALA A 293 8.49 22.85 1.57
CA ALA A 293 7.82 23.80 0.69
C ALA A 293 8.79 24.50 -0.30
N GLU A 294 10.02 24.80 0.13
CA GLU A 294 11.07 25.35 -0.73
C GLU A 294 11.52 24.32 -1.77
N VAL A 295 11.81 23.09 -1.31
CA VAL A 295 12.33 22.02 -2.16
C VAL A 295 11.27 21.52 -3.16
N GLU A 296 10.02 21.46 -2.78
CA GLU A 296 8.89 21.16 -3.66
C GLU A 296 8.85 22.17 -4.81
N THR A 297 8.87 23.47 -4.49
CA THR A 297 8.87 24.53 -5.50
C THR A 297 10.06 24.44 -6.45
N TRP A 298 11.28 24.21 -5.92
CA TRP A 298 12.48 24.06 -6.72
C TRP A 298 12.43 22.80 -7.60
N SER A 299 11.98 21.70 -7.04
CA SER A 299 11.88 20.41 -7.74
C SER A 299 10.91 20.46 -8.92
N GLU A 300 9.75 21.10 -8.73
CA GLU A 300 8.74 21.27 -9.76
C GLU A 300 9.20 22.19 -10.91
N ARG A 301 9.98 23.21 -10.62
CA ARG A 301 10.37 24.26 -11.58
C ARG A 301 11.75 24.01 -12.17
N ASP A 302 12.77 23.98 -11.31
CA ASP A 302 14.15 24.00 -11.78
C ASP A 302 14.64 22.60 -12.17
N LEU A 303 14.47 21.61 -11.29
CA LEU A 303 14.91 20.25 -11.56
C LEU A 303 14.14 19.62 -12.71
N THR A 304 12.80 19.75 -12.71
CA THR A 304 11.96 19.19 -13.78
C THR A 304 12.34 19.75 -15.15
N LEU A 305 12.58 21.05 -15.26
CA LEU A 305 13.02 21.66 -16.53
C LEU A 305 14.43 21.21 -16.94
N ALA A 306 15.33 21.02 -15.98
CA ALA A 306 16.67 20.51 -16.25
C ALA A 306 16.63 19.06 -16.76
N LEU A 307 15.87 18.18 -16.08
CA LEU A 307 15.69 16.78 -16.50
C LEU A 307 15.07 16.69 -17.90
N MET A 308 14.09 17.54 -18.23
CA MET A 308 13.44 17.57 -19.55
C MET A 308 14.39 17.91 -20.70
N GLN A 309 15.50 18.62 -20.44
CA GLN A 309 16.51 18.93 -21.44
C GLN A 309 17.39 17.71 -21.77
N GLY A 310 17.56 16.76 -20.81
CA GLY A 310 18.38 15.57 -20.98
C GLY A 310 19.83 15.91 -21.37
N ASP A 311 20.34 15.31 -22.42
CA ASP A 311 21.72 15.54 -22.90
C ASP A 311 21.93 16.94 -23.52
N ARG A 312 20.87 17.71 -23.72
CA ARG A 312 20.96 19.11 -24.21
C ARG A 312 21.21 20.11 -23.09
N LEU A 313 21.13 19.70 -21.82
CA LEU A 313 21.39 20.56 -20.67
C LEU A 313 22.86 21.00 -20.68
N PRO A 314 23.16 22.32 -20.75
CA PRO A 314 24.52 22.82 -20.72
C PRO A 314 25.29 22.37 -19.46
N GLU A 315 26.59 22.08 -19.60
CA GLU A 315 27.38 21.56 -18.49
C GLU A 315 27.42 22.49 -17.28
N SER A 316 27.46 23.82 -17.49
CA SER A 316 27.40 24.80 -16.40
C SER A 316 26.07 24.78 -15.63
N GLU A 317 24.96 24.56 -16.35
CA GLU A 317 23.66 24.42 -15.72
C GLU A 317 23.54 23.07 -15.00
N ARG A 318 24.03 21.99 -15.62
CA ARG A 318 24.10 20.65 -15.00
C ARG A 318 24.84 20.70 -13.66
N GLN A 319 25.99 21.37 -13.61
CA GLN A 319 26.76 21.55 -12.38
C GLN A 319 25.98 22.34 -11.32
N THR A 320 25.27 23.39 -11.71
CA THR A 320 24.45 24.21 -10.81
C THR A 320 23.31 23.38 -10.22
N ILE A 321 22.56 22.65 -11.06
CA ILE A 321 21.45 21.78 -10.62
C ILE A 321 21.97 20.66 -9.73
N ALA A 322 23.10 20.02 -10.10
CA ALA A 322 23.68 18.95 -9.29
C ALA A 322 24.11 19.45 -7.89
N THR A 323 24.71 20.62 -7.81
CA THR A 323 25.12 21.24 -6.54
C THR A 323 23.91 21.53 -5.65
N THR A 324 22.86 22.10 -6.22
CA THR A 324 21.62 22.40 -5.49
C THR A 324 20.91 21.12 -5.05
N LEU A 325 20.82 20.12 -5.92
CA LEU A 325 20.22 18.82 -5.57
C LEU A 325 20.99 18.14 -4.44
N ALA A 326 22.32 18.07 -4.54
CA ALA A 326 23.20 17.51 -3.50
C ALA A 326 23.00 18.21 -2.14
N HIS A 327 22.90 19.55 -2.16
CA HIS A 327 22.64 20.37 -0.98
C HIS A 327 21.29 20.03 -0.30
N TYR A 328 20.22 19.84 -1.08
CA TYR A 328 18.91 19.51 -0.54
C TYR A 328 18.78 18.07 -0.05
N ILE A 329 19.45 17.12 -0.70
CA ILE A 329 19.30 15.71 -0.33
C ILE A 329 20.44 15.15 0.53
N GLY A 330 21.43 16.00 0.89
CA GLY A 330 22.48 15.66 1.86
C GLY A 330 23.49 14.61 1.38
N VAL A 331 23.79 14.55 0.08
CA VAL A 331 24.75 13.62 -0.53
C VAL A 331 25.85 14.41 -1.25
N ASP A 332 26.91 13.71 -1.67
CA ASP A 332 28.01 14.32 -2.42
C ASP A 332 27.57 14.74 -3.84
N VAL A 333 28.08 15.90 -4.32
CA VAL A 333 27.79 16.40 -5.66
C VAL A 333 28.29 15.46 -6.77
N ASP A 334 29.42 14.79 -6.55
CA ASP A 334 29.99 13.84 -7.51
C ASP A 334 29.08 12.60 -7.67
N PHE A 335 28.39 12.20 -6.59
CA PHE A 335 27.38 11.15 -6.67
C PHE A 335 26.18 11.58 -7.52
N VAL A 336 25.72 12.83 -7.37
CA VAL A 336 24.60 13.38 -8.15
C VAL A 336 24.97 13.48 -9.64
N LEU A 337 26.17 13.98 -9.95
CA LEU A 337 26.69 14.06 -11.31
C LEU A 337 26.89 12.66 -11.92
N GLY A 338 27.48 11.75 -11.17
CA GLY A 338 27.68 10.34 -11.58
C GLY A 338 26.38 9.58 -11.79
N SER A 339 25.29 10.02 -11.14
CA SER A 339 23.93 9.51 -11.34
C SER A 339 23.18 10.24 -12.45
N ASN A 340 23.81 11.17 -13.16
CA ASN A 340 23.22 11.97 -14.21
C ASN A 340 21.94 12.72 -13.77
N LEU A 341 21.95 13.25 -12.56
CA LEU A 341 20.84 13.92 -11.85
C LEU A 341 19.65 12.97 -11.51
N ARG A 342 19.73 11.70 -11.87
CA ARG A 342 18.64 10.70 -11.76
C ARG A 342 18.97 9.68 -10.70
N ILE A 343 18.58 9.98 -9.47
CA ILE A 343 18.83 9.15 -8.29
C ILE A 343 17.55 8.38 -7.95
N ASP A 344 17.57 7.06 -8.14
CA ASP A 344 16.45 6.19 -7.73
C ASP A 344 16.47 5.91 -6.21
N ILE A 345 15.36 5.40 -5.69
CA ILE A 345 15.16 5.09 -4.26
C ILE A 345 16.30 4.22 -3.71
N SER A 346 16.64 3.13 -4.42
CA SER A 346 17.61 2.16 -3.93
C SER A 346 19.00 2.77 -3.79
N ARG A 347 19.42 3.60 -4.76
CA ARG A 347 20.67 4.33 -4.70
C ARG A 347 20.68 5.35 -3.58
N PHE A 348 19.61 6.12 -3.42
CA PHE A 348 19.51 7.09 -2.34
C PHE A 348 19.53 6.42 -0.96
N CYS A 349 18.72 5.36 -0.77
CA CYS A 349 18.69 4.61 0.50
C CYS A 349 20.05 4.04 0.89
N LYS A 350 20.88 3.70 -0.09
CA LYS A 350 22.24 3.21 0.14
C LYS A 350 23.23 4.33 0.38
N GLU A 351 23.08 5.48 -0.33
CA GLU A 351 24.09 6.54 -0.34
C GLU A 351 24.07 7.38 0.93
N LEU A 352 22.90 7.78 1.41
CA LEU A 352 22.76 8.79 2.49
C LEU A 352 23.61 8.48 3.73
N LEU A 353 23.68 7.20 4.15
CA LEU A 353 24.45 6.77 5.32
C LEU A 353 25.60 5.81 4.97
N ARG A 354 26.07 5.84 3.72
CA ARG A 354 27.13 4.93 3.23
C ARG A 354 28.39 4.95 4.08
N THR A 355 28.85 6.13 4.50
CA THR A 355 30.05 6.29 5.32
C THR A 355 29.91 5.65 6.71
N GLU A 356 28.69 5.49 7.19
CA GLU A 356 28.35 4.84 8.46
C GLU A 356 28.12 3.33 8.31
N LYS A 357 28.23 2.81 7.08
CA LYS A 357 27.87 1.42 6.71
C LYS A 357 26.44 1.08 7.10
N ARG A 358 25.53 2.00 6.78
CA ARG A 358 24.10 1.87 7.00
C ARG A 358 23.35 2.17 5.69
N SER A 359 22.18 1.58 5.56
CA SER A 359 21.15 2.00 4.63
C SER A 359 19.92 2.51 5.38
N ILE A 360 19.06 3.25 4.70
CA ILE A 360 17.78 3.68 5.24
C ILE A 360 16.64 2.87 4.62
N GLY A 361 15.49 2.83 5.32
CA GLY A 361 14.29 2.13 4.87
C GLY A 361 13.58 2.86 3.72
N ARG A 362 12.98 2.10 2.80
CA ARG A 362 12.11 2.64 1.75
C ARG A 362 10.71 2.96 2.30
N PHE A 363 10.16 2.08 3.14
CA PHE A 363 8.85 2.31 3.75
C PHE A 363 8.88 3.39 4.85
N ASP A 364 10.01 3.56 5.50
CA ASP A 364 10.22 4.64 6.46
C ASP A 364 11.72 4.94 6.53
N VAL A 365 12.10 6.10 6.07
CA VAL A 365 13.51 6.52 6.00
C VAL A 365 14.16 6.63 7.37
N ARG A 366 13.40 6.67 8.46
CA ARG A 366 13.92 6.74 9.83
C ARG A 366 14.57 5.43 10.28
N TYR A 367 14.14 4.29 9.71
CA TYR A 367 14.76 2.99 9.98
C TYR A 367 16.11 2.86 9.29
N THR A 368 17.06 2.25 9.99
CA THR A 368 18.41 2.02 9.45
C THR A 368 18.77 0.55 9.46
N GLY A 369 19.40 0.07 8.39
CA GLY A 369 19.92 -1.29 8.24
C GLY A 369 21.44 -1.36 8.34
N ILE A 370 21.96 -2.45 8.90
CA ILE A 370 23.39 -2.74 8.92
C ILE A 370 23.76 -3.41 7.60
N GLU A 371 24.69 -2.81 6.88
CA GLU A 371 25.15 -3.27 5.58
C GLU A 371 26.42 -4.12 5.68
N ALA A 372 26.46 -5.23 4.97
CA ALA A 372 27.68 -6.05 4.87
C ALA A 372 28.79 -5.30 4.14
N LEU A 373 28.45 -4.64 3.03
CA LEU A 373 29.39 -3.86 2.21
C LEU A 373 28.86 -2.45 1.95
N ALA A 374 29.68 -1.46 2.23
CA ALA A 374 29.36 -0.05 1.93
C ALA A 374 29.33 0.25 0.43
N VAL A 375 30.10 -0.48 -0.38
CA VAL A 375 30.35 -0.18 -1.81
C VAL A 375 29.29 -0.74 -2.78
N THR A 376 28.29 -1.47 -2.32
CA THR A 376 27.21 -1.95 -3.20
C THR A 376 26.32 -0.78 -3.64
N GLU A 377 25.72 -0.93 -4.82
CA GLU A 377 24.82 0.11 -5.39
C GLU A 377 23.48 0.18 -4.65
N ARG A 378 23.02 -0.94 -4.09
CA ARG A 378 21.70 -1.08 -3.45
C ARG A 378 21.84 -1.62 -2.04
N PRO A 379 20.86 -1.34 -1.16
CA PRO A 379 20.78 -1.97 0.16
C PRO A 379 20.67 -3.49 0.06
N ASP A 380 21.19 -4.20 1.05
CA ASP A 380 21.03 -5.65 1.17
C ASP A 380 19.56 -6.03 1.44
N PHE A 381 18.82 -5.18 2.14
CA PHE A 381 17.40 -5.36 2.47
C PHE A 381 16.76 -4.01 2.86
N ASP A 382 15.43 -3.96 2.93
CA ASP A 382 14.70 -2.81 3.48
C ASP A 382 14.55 -2.95 5.00
N PRO A 383 15.24 -2.16 5.83
CA PRO A 383 15.20 -2.29 7.28
C PRO A 383 13.82 -2.03 7.88
N ALA A 384 12.99 -1.19 7.27
CA ALA A 384 11.63 -0.94 7.75
C ALA A 384 10.75 -2.18 7.62
N VAL A 385 10.77 -2.86 6.47
CA VAL A 385 9.97 -4.08 6.24
C VAL A 385 10.35 -5.17 7.22
N TYR A 386 11.64 -5.43 7.41
CA TYR A 386 12.09 -6.51 8.32
C TYR A 386 11.92 -6.19 9.79
N ALA A 387 11.82 -4.92 10.16
CA ALA A 387 11.47 -4.51 11.52
C ALA A 387 9.97 -4.67 11.82
N ILE A 388 9.12 -4.46 10.82
CA ILE A 388 7.66 -4.44 11.00
C ILE A 388 7.05 -5.84 10.82
N GLN A 389 7.50 -6.62 9.84
CA GLN A 389 6.87 -7.90 9.48
C GLN A 389 6.84 -8.94 10.62
N PRO A 390 7.92 -9.20 11.40
CA PRO A 390 7.89 -10.21 12.46
C PRO A 390 6.89 -9.90 13.59
N PRO A 391 6.77 -8.67 14.13
CA PRO A 391 5.75 -8.32 15.11
C PRO A 391 4.33 -8.62 14.64
N PHE A 392 3.98 -8.20 13.42
CA PHE A 392 2.65 -8.41 12.87
C PHE A 392 2.35 -9.87 12.56
N THR A 393 3.30 -10.59 11.96
CA THR A 393 3.15 -12.02 11.64
C THR A 393 2.92 -12.83 12.91
N THR A 394 3.74 -12.60 13.94
CA THR A 394 3.66 -13.35 15.20
C THR A 394 2.35 -13.08 15.93
N THR A 395 2.01 -11.81 16.10
CA THR A 395 0.84 -11.42 16.88
C THR A 395 -0.46 -11.76 16.18
N PHE A 396 -0.54 -11.62 14.84
CA PHE A 396 -1.74 -12.00 14.11
C PHE A 396 -1.97 -13.52 14.14
N ASN A 397 -0.92 -14.33 13.98
CA ASN A 397 -1.06 -15.79 14.05
C ASN A 397 -1.54 -16.29 15.42
N ASP A 398 -1.17 -15.62 16.50
CA ASP A 398 -1.72 -15.90 17.83
C ASP A 398 -3.17 -15.41 17.95
N TYR A 399 -3.43 -14.16 17.54
CA TYR A 399 -4.73 -13.50 17.64
C TYR A 399 -5.84 -14.20 16.84
N VAL A 400 -5.56 -14.57 15.61
CA VAL A 400 -6.56 -15.22 14.74
C VAL A 400 -7.01 -16.57 15.29
N ARG A 401 -6.13 -17.29 15.99
CA ARG A 401 -6.45 -18.60 16.61
C ARG A 401 -7.11 -18.43 17.97
N ARG A 402 -6.49 -17.70 18.89
CA ARG A 402 -6.97 -17.59 20.28
C ARG A 402 -8.19 -16.69 20.41
N ASN A 403 -8.15 -15.53 19.77
CA ASN A 403 -9.19 -14.51 19.92
C ASN A 403 -10.30 -14.68 18.88
N LEU A 404 -9.97 -14.88 17.61
CA LEU A 404 -10.96 -15.02 16.55
C LEU A 404 -11.47 -16.46 16.39
N GLY A 405 -10.73 -17.48 16.86
CA GLY A 405 -11.18 -18.88 16.88
C GLY A 405 -11.05 -19.60 15.53
N ILE A 406 -10.14 -19.16 14.68
CA ILE A 406 -9.85 -19.83 13.41
C ILE A 406 -8.85 -20.97 13.64
N GLU A 407 -9.32 -22.19 13.52
CA GLU A 407 -8.49 -23.39 13.69
C GLU A 407 -8.07 -23.92 12.32
N THR A 408 -6.81 -23.69 11.95
CA THR A 408 -6.26 -24.14 10.67
C THR A 408 -4.73 -24.18 10.70
N ASP A 409 -4.16 -25.13 9.94
CA ASP A 409 -2.73 -25.23 9.65
C ASP A 409 -2.35 -24.48 8.36
N LEU A 410 -3.32 -23.86 7.66
CA LEU A 410 -3.02 -23.05 6.50
C LEU A 410 -2.12 -21.86 6.89
N ASN A 411 -1.15 -21.56 6.04
CA ASN A 411 -0.31 -20.39 6.21
C ASN A 411 -1.12 -19.11 5.93
N TYR A 412 -1.07 -18.17 6.90
CA TYR A 412 -1.58 -16.82 6.70
C TYR A 412 -0.53 -15.99 5.96
N GLU A 413 -0.82 -15.68 4.70
CA GLU A 413 0.07 -14.90 3.83
C GLU A 413 -0.02 -13.41 4.18
N VAL A 414 0.81 -12.96 5.12
CA VAL A 414 0.92 -11.54 5.49
C VAL A 414 1.31 -10.70 4.26
N ILE A 415 2.35 -11.14 3.55
CA ILE A 415 2.74 -10.68 2.22
C ILE A 415 2.96 -11.90 1.33
N SER A 416 2.22 -12.01 0.24
CA SER A 416 2.41 -13.02 -0.78
C SER A 416 3.29 -12.50 -1.90
N TRP A 417 4.59 -12.81 -1.85
CA TRP A 417 5.52 -12.49 -2.94
C TRP A 417 5.18 -13.23 -4.24
N ALA A 418 4.47 -14.35 -4.16
CA ALA A 418 4.00 -15.06 -5.34
C ALA A 418 2.97 -14.23 -6.11
N VAL A 419 2.00 -13.65 -5.40
CA VAL A 419 1.00 -12.71 -5.97
C VAL A 419 1.72 -11.50 -6.56
N ASN A 420 2.58 -10.85 -5.77
CA ASN A 420 3.29 -9.64 -6.19
C ASN A 420 4.09 -9.83 -7.49
N LYS A 421 4.83 -10.94 -7.60
CA LYS A 421 5.63 -11.26 -8.79
C LYS A 421 4.81 -11.66 -10.01
N ALA A 422 3.65 -12.30 -9.80
CA ALA A 422 2.78 -12.78 -10.86
C ALA A 422 1.67 -11.78 -11.23
N TRP A 423 1.64 -10.63 -10.59
CA TRP A 423 0.60 -9.62 -10.80
C TRP A 423 0.53 -9.13 -12.23
N GLN A 424 -0.68 -9.11 -12.78
CA GLN A 424 -0.92 -8.66 -14.14
C GLN A 424 -1.43 -7.21 -14.13
N TRP A 425 -0.59 -6.33 -14.64
CA TRP A 425 -0.96 -4.95 -14.90
C TRP A 425 -1.75 -4.86 -16.21
N GLU A 426 -2.67 -3.90 -16.28
CA GLU A 426 -3.53 -3.73 -17.44
C GLU A 426 -2.70 -3.31 -18.68
N ASN A 427 -2.80 -4.08 -19.76
CA ASN A 427 -2.12 -3.82 -21.04
C ASN A 427 -0.60 -3.59 -20.95
N GLY A 428 0.04 -4.03 -19.86
CA GLY A 428 1.47 -3.79 -19.61
C GLY A 428 1.82 -2.35 -19.22
N GLU A 429 0.83 -1.50 -18.99
CA GLU A 429 0.99 -0.13 -18.50
C GLU A 429 0.86 -0.04 -16.98
N LEU A 430 1.43 1.00 -16.40
CA LEU A 430 1.21 1.32 -14.99
C LEU A 430 -0.21 1.84 -14.81
N PRO A 431 -1.04 1.20 -13.98
CA PRO A 431 -2.43 1.61 -13.83
C PRO A 431 -2.54 2.92 -13.08
N THR A 432 -3.58 3.65 -13.42
CA THR A 432 -4.06 4.82 -12.67
C THR A 432 -5.56 4.66 -12.41
N THR A 433 -5.99 4.92 -11.20
CA THR A 433 -7.39 5.02 -10.80
C THR A 433 -7.81 6.44 -10.44
N ALA A 434 -6.97 7.42 -10.74
CA ALA A 434 -7.28 8.83 -10.52
C ALA A 434 -8.51 9.29 -11.33
N ALA A 435 -8.63 8.83 -12.59
CA ALA A 435 -9.81 9.08 -13.41
C ALA A 435 -11.05 8.38 -12.85
N ALA A 436 -10.92 7.15 -12.36
CA ALA A 436 -12.01 6.40 -11.73
C ALA A 436 -12.52 7.11 -10.46
N LEU A 437 -11.61 7.62 -9.61
CA LEU A 437 -11.99 8.40 -8.43
C LEU A 437 -12.73 9.69 -8.83
N ARG A 438 -12.23 10.43 -9.84
CA ARG A 438 -12.91 11.62 -10.37
C ARG A 438 -14.34 11.29 -10.82
N GLU A 439 -14.51 10.21 -11.58
CA GLU A 439 -15.83 9.76 -12.04
C GLU A 439 -16.76 9.41 -10.89
N ALA A 440 -16.26 8.68 -9.88
CA ALA A 440 -17.03 8.34 -8.70
C ALA A 440 -17.50 9.59 -7.94
N ILE A 441 -16.62 10.60 -7.77
CA ILE A 441 -16.98 11.88 -7.14
C ILE A 441 -17.99 12.64 -8.00
N ALA A 442 -17.84 12.63 -9.34
CA ALA A 442 -18.79 13.31 -10.23
C ALA A 442 -20.17 12.64 -10.23
N LYS A 443 -20.25 11.30 -10.17
CA LYS A 443 -21.49 10.52 -10.05
C LYS A 443 -22.12 10.63 -8.66
N ASN A 444 -21.31 10.82 -7.61
CA ASN A 444 -21.75 11.03 -6.22
C ASN A 444 -21.04 12.26 -5.62
N PRO A 445 -21.56 13.49 -5.86
CA PRO A 445 -20.92 14.72 -5.39
C PRO A 445 -20.88 14.88 -3.87
N PHE A 446 -21.56 14.02 -3.14
CA PHE A 446 -21.55 14.00 -1.67
C PHE A 446 -20.41 13.18 -1.09
N MET A 447 -19.76 12.31 -1.90
CA MET A 447 -18.65 11.48 -1.45
C MET A 447 -17.45 12.35 -1.05
N LYS A 448 -16.93 12.11 0.14
CA LYS A 448 -15.72 12.77 0.65
C LYS A 448 -14.51 11.86 0.57
N VAL A 449 -13.34 12.44 0.38
CA VAL A 449 -12.07 11.72 0.30
C VAL A 449 -11.09 12.32 1.31
N PHE A 450 -10.52 11.47 2.15
CA PHE A 450 -9.45 11.84 3.07
C PHE A 450 -8.17 11.12 2.67
N VAL A 451 -7.12 11.88 2.39
CA VAL A 451 -5.80 11.36 2.00
C VAL A 451 -4.82 11.61 3.15
N ALA A 452 -4.20 10.54 3.63
CA ALA A 452 -3.25 10.55 4.73
C ALA A 452 -1.90 10.00 4.26
N GLN A 453 -0.79 10.71 4.53
CA GLN A 453 0.54 10.39 4.02
C GLN A 453 1.62 10.62 5.07
N GLY A 454 2.79 9.98 4.88
CA GLY A 454 3.99 10.21 5.67
C GLY A 454 5.04 11.03 4.92
N TYR A 455 5.68 12.01 5.57
CA TYR A 455 6.81 12.75 4.99
C TYR A 455 8.05 11.89 4.75
N TYR A 456 8.19 10.77 5.48
CA TYR A 456 9.35 9.88 5.44
C TYR A 456 9.10 8.61 4.61
N ASP A 457 8.08 8.63 3.73
CA ASP A 457 7.66 7.51 2.88
C ASP A 457 8.29 7.59 1.48
N LEU A 458 9.25 6.71 1.19
CA LEU A 458 9.82 6.54 -0.16
C LEU A 458 9.08 5.48 -1.02
N ALA A 459 8.04 4.85 -0.50
CA ALA A 459 7.20 3.98 -1.31
C ALA A 459 6.15 4.78 -2.10
N THR A 460 5.56 5.79 -1.45
CA THR A 460 4.53 6.67 -2.00
C THR A 460 4.75 8.11 -1.51
N PRO A 461 5.75 8.83 -2.08
CA PRO A 461 6.13 10.16 -1.60
C PRO A 461 4.98 11.17 -1.73
N HIS A 462 4.87 12.07 -0.77
CA HIS A 462 3.75 13.00 -0.66
C HIS A 462 3.58 13.88 -1.91
N LEU A 463 4.67 14.40 -2.50
CA LEU A 463 4.59 15.23 -3.71
C LEU A 463 4.05 14.45 -4.93
N ALA A 464 4.27 13.12 -5.01
CA ALA A 464 3.66 12.30 -6.05
C ALA A 464 2.14 12.20 -5.89
N THR A 465 1.64 12.21 -4.66
CA THR A 465 0.21 12.29 -4.40
C THR A 465 -0.36 13.65 -4.78
N ASP A 466 0.30 14.74 -4.39
CA ASP A 466 -0.14 16.09 -4.73
C ASP A 466 -0.18 16.29 -6.25
N TYR A 467 0.84 15.78 -6.96
CA TYR A 467 0.85 15.72 -8.40
C TYR A 467 -0.37 14.96 -8.96
N THR A 468 -0.66 13.76 -8.44
CA THR A 468 -1.77 12.93 -8.90
C THR A 468 -3.12 13.64 -8.68
N LEU A 469 -3.33 14.20 -7.50
CA LEU A 469 -4.57 14.94 -7.17
C LEU A 469 -4.75 16.18 -8.06
N ALA A 470 -3.67 16.92 -8.33
CA ALA A 470 -3.69 18.10 -9.20
C ALA A 470 -4.01 17.74 -10.66
N HIS A 471 -3.70 16.50 -11.11
CA HIS A 471 -3.90 16.03 -12.48
C HIS A 471 -5.18 15.21 -12.68
N MET A 472 -6.03 15.06 -11.65
CA MET A 472 -7.32 14.36 -11.78
C MET A 472 -8.32 15.06 -12.72
N ASN A 473 -8.12 16.33 -13.05
CA ASN A 473 -9.10 17.16 -13.76
C ASN A 473 -10.49 17.17 -13.07
N LEU A 474 -10.48 17.21 -11.73
CA LEU A 474 -11.71 17.31 -10.94
C LEU A 474 -12.33 18.70 -11.11
N ASP A 475 -13.66 18.75 -11.23
CA ASP A 475 -14.39 20.01 -11.28
C ASP A 475 -14.04 20.89 -10.07
N PRO A 476 -13.78 22.19 -10.25
CA PRO A 476 -13.43 23.09 -9.15
C PRO A 476 -14.41 23.08 -7.96
N THR A 477 -15.71 22.89 -8.22
CA THR A 477 -16.76 22.85 -7.19
C THR A 477 -16.72 21.58 -6.32
N LEU A 478 -16.00 20.55 -6.75
CA LEU A 478 -15.87 19.27 -6.05
C LEU A 478 -14.50 19.10 -5.35
N ARG A 479 -13.57 20.05 -5.53
CA ARG A 479 -12.22 19.95 -4.95
C ARG A 479 -12.23 19.92 -3.42
N ASP A 480 -13.16 20.63 -2.80
CA ASP A 480 -13.33 20.64 -1.34
C ASP A 480 -13.83 19.30 -0.77
N ASN A 481 -14.18 18.34 -1.63
CA ASN A 481 -14.46 16.99 -1.20
C ASN A 481 -13.19 16.20 -0.83
N ILE A 482 -12.01 16.67 -1.22
CA ILE A 482 -10.72 16.01 -0.96
C ILE A 482 -9.95 16.79 0.11
N GLN A 483 -9.58 16.10 1.19
CA GLN A 483 -8.72 16.63 2.25
C GLN A 483 -7.42 15.84 2.29
N VAL A 484 -6.29 16.52 2.41
CA VAL A 484 -4.95 15.90 2.51
C VAL A 484 -4.32 16.24 3.84
N LYS A 485 -3.67 15.26 4.47
CA LYS A 485 -2.88 15.42 5.70
C LYS A 485 -1.58 14.63 5.58
N CYS A 486 -0.48 15.27 6.01
CA CYS A 486 0.83 14.64 6.12
C CYS A 486 1.25 14.50 7.59
N TYR A 487 1.93 13.41 7.92
CA TYR A 487 2.42 13.05 9.25
C TYR A 487 3.93 12.87 9.23
N GLU A 488 4.60 13.18 10.33
CA GLU A 488 6.08 13.06 10.43
C GLU A 488 6.52 11.62 10.70
N ALA A 489 6.12 10.70 9.82
CA ALA A 489 6.49 9.30 9.85
C ALA A 489 6.52 8.74 8.42
N GLY A 490 6.76 7.43 8.25
CA GLY A 490 6.87 6.77 6.95
C GLY A 490 5.55 6.25 6.37
N HIS A 491 5.63 5.18 5.56
CA HIS A 491 4.51 4.54 4.86
C HIS A 491 3.41 4.08 5.81
N MET A 492 3.80 3.48 6.92
CA MET A 492 2.91 3.06 8.00
C MET A 492 3.03 4.06 9.15
N PHE A 493 2.73 5.34 8.87
CA PHE A 493 2.91 6.45 9.82
C PHE A 493 2.16 6.23 11.15
N TYR A 494 1.11 5.43 11.14
CA TYR A 494 0.30 5.05 12.30
C TYR A 494 1.03 4.11 13.29
N LEU A 495 2.23 3.62 12.98
CA LEU A 495 3.07 2.90 13.94
C LEU A 495 3.69 3.83 14.99
N ASP A 496 3.82 5.11 14.69
CA ASP A 496 4.19 6.17 15.62
C ASP A 496 2.95 6.57 16.44
N GLU A 497 3.03 6.51 17.77
CA GLU A 497 1.88 6.72 18.66
C GLU A 497 1.27 8.13 18.50
N SER A 498 2.11 9.14 18.30
CA SER A 498 1.65 10.52 18.11
C SER A 498 0.92 10.72 16.78
N CYS A 499 1.46 10.12 15.72
CA CYS A 499 0.84 10.13 14.40
C CYS A 499 -0.46 9.31 14.39
N LEU A 500 -0.52 8.17 15.08
CA LEU A 500 -1.73 7.36 15.23
C LEU A 500 -2.86 8.14 15.93
N ALA A 501 -2.54 8.82 17.02
CA ALA A 501 -3.51 9.64 17.75
C ALA A 501 -4.01 10.83 16.91
N ALA A 502 -3.13 11.52 16.20
CA ALA A 502 -3.47 12.60 15.29
C ALA A 502 -4.35 12.09 14.12
N PHE A 503 -3.98 10.96 13.52
CA PHE A 503 -4.73 10.32 12.45
C PHE A 503 -6.15 9.94 12.89
N LYS A 504 -6.30 9.34 14.08
CA LYS A 504 -7.61 9.03 14.67
C LYS A 504 -8.48 10.29 14.80
N ALA A 505 -7.91 11.38 15.32
CA ALA A 505 -8.65 12.64 15.48
C ALA A 505 -9.06 13.25 14.12
N ASP A 506 -8.21 13.15 13.09
CA ASP A 506 -8.53 13.59 11.72
C ASP A 506 -9.65 12.75 11.10
N VAL A 507 -9.57 11.42 11.23
CA VAL A 507 -10.62 10.51 10.73
C VAL A 507 -11.94 10.69 11.45
N ASP A 508 -11.94 10.94 12.77
CA ASP A 508 -13.16 11.23 13.51
C ASP A 508 -13.87 12.48 12.98
N ARG A 509 -13.11 13.53 12.65
CA ARG A 509 -13.66 14.74 12.02
C ARG A 509 -14.20 14.46 10.62
N PHE A 510 -13.44 13.68 9.83
CA PHE A 510 -13.85 13.28 8.49
C PHE A 510 -15.15 12.47 8.49
N LEU A 511 -15.26 11.45 9.33
CA LEU A 511 -16.48 10.64 9.45
C LEU A 511 -17.67 11.48 9.92
N ALA A 512 -17.48 12.34 10.91
CA ALA A 512 -18.54 13.22 11.38
C ALA A 512 -19.03 14.18 10.26
N ALA A 513 -18.12 14.80 9.51
CA ALA A 513 -18.48 15.72 8.44
C ALA A 513 -19.17 15.03 7.25
N SER A 514 -18.74 13.81 6.89
CA SER A 514 -19.32 13.07 5.77
C SER A 514 -20.66 12.39 6.09
N TRP A 515 -20.96 12.14 7.37
CA TRP A 515 -22.23 11.55 7.79
C TRP A 515 -23.30 12.60 8.07
N MET A 516 -22.99 13.69 8.81
CA MET A 516 -23.96 14.74 9.16
C MET A 516 -24.53 15.47 7.93
N GLN A 517 -23.81 15.52 6.80
CA GLN A 517 -24.37 16.05 5.56
C GLN A 517 -25.53 15.22 5.00
N SER A 518 -25.64 13.92 5.36
CA SER A 518 -26.76 13.07 4.96
C SER A 518 -28.01 13.26 5.82
N GLU A 519 -27.90 13.74 7.04
CA GLU A 519 -29.04 13.99 7.94
C GLU A 519 -29.61 15.42 7.82
N GLY A 520 -28.84 16.38 7.36
CA GLY A 520 -29.21 17.79 7.25
C GLY A 520 -29.86 18.23 5.94
N SER A 521 -30.04 17.32 4.96
CA SER A 521 -30.54 17.63 3.60
C SER A 521 -31.95 17.12 3.30
N LEU A 522 -32.72 16.72 4.33
CA LEU A 522 -34.12 16.30 4.18
C LEU A 522 -35.09 17.37 4.70
#